data_4c90f2d7e82db186827c4a0cabe59b57
#
_entry.id   4c90f2d7e82db186827c4a0cabe59b57
#
_cell.length_a   1.000
_cell.length_b   1.000
_cell.length_c   1.000
_cell.angle_alpha   90.00
_cell.angle_beta   90.00
_cell.angle_gamma   90.00
#
_symmetry.space_group_name_H-M   'P 1'
#
loop_
_entity.id
_entity.type
_entity.pdbx_description
1 polymer ?
#
loop_
_entity_poly.entity_id
_entity_poly.type
_entity_poly.pdbx_seq_one_letter_code
_entity_poly.pdbx_strand_id
1 'polypeptide(L)'
;MNSKLRAYFLISLLAISWGTIPLIIRTSDVSSLSLVGIRTFLGTIFLFFFVITRGGIRKELVRSGIILGPLLAIHWSTMFKSIELNTVAVGIGLVFSYPIFIILFEIFRGQNVKRHQVLIILTGFLGLFLLLDLSTISSMVGVLYGIISAVTLAILIIYGSEKSKEFGGLNVAFIQVLFA
;
A
#
# COMPACT_ATOMS: atom_id res chain seq x y z
N MET A 1 -15.15 12.39 -23.37
CA MET A 1 -15.43 11.53 -22.21
C MET A 1 -15.50 12.40 -20.97
N ASN A 2 -16.58 12.35 -20.20
CA ASN A 2 -16.77 13.14 -18.99
C ASN A 2 -15.62 12.86 -18.01
N SER A 3 -15.09 13.87 -17.31
CA SER A 3 -13.98 13.75 -16.36
C SER A 3 -14.21 12.68 -15.28
N LYS A 4 -15.44 12.54 -14.80
CA LYS A 4 -15.85 11.50 -13.86
C LYS A 4 -15.74 10.09 -14.47
N LEU A 5 -16.24 9.90 -15.70
CA LEU A 5 -16.18 8.60 -16.38
C LEU A 5 -14.73 8.18 -16.65
N ARG A 6 -13.85 9.12 -17.01
CA ARG A 6 -12.41 8.88 -17.15
C ARG A 6 -11.78 8.47 -15.82
N ALA A 7 -12.14 9.12 -14.72
CA ALA A 7 -11.62 8.77 -13.39
C ALA A 7 -12.05 7.37 -12.99
N TYR A 8 -13.33 7.00 -13.15
CA TYR A 8 -13.82 5.65 -12.87
C TYR A 8 -13.11 4.59 -13.72
N PHE A 9 -12.95 4.84 -15.02
CA PHE A 9 -12.24 3.92 -15.91
C PHE A 9 -10.79 3.69 -15.44
N LEU A 10 -10.05 4.78 -15.12
CA LEU A 10 -8.67 4.68 -14.65
C LEU A 10 -8.55 3.95 -13.30
N ILE A 11 -9.48 4.20 -12.36
CA ILE A 11 -9.51 3.50 -11.07
C ILE A 11 -9.81 2.01 -11.26
N SER A 12 -10.76 1.67 -12.14
CA SER A 12 -11.08 0.27 -12.45
C SER A 12 -9.89 -0.46 -13.07
N LEU A 13 -9.21 0.18 -14.03
CA LEU A 13 -8.00 -0.37 -14.66
C LEU A 13 -6.88 -0.59 -13.64
N LEU A 14 -6.69 0.36 -12.74
CA LEU A 14 -5.72 0.26 -11.64
C LEU A 14 -6.07 -0.89 -10.70
N ALA A 15 -7.35 -1.03 -10.31
CA ALA A 15 -7.81 -2.12 -9.45
C ALA A 15 -7.58 -3.50 -10.08
N ILE A 16 -7.89 -3.66 -11.38
CA ILE A 16 -7.61 -4.88 -12.13
C ILE A 16 -6.10 -5.17 -12.15
N SER A 17 -5.27 -4.17 -12.45
CA SER A 17 -3.82 -4.33 -12.47
C SER A 17 -3.27 -4.73 -11.10
N TRP A 18 -3.79 -4.16 -10.01
CA TRP A 18 -3.39 -4.55 -8.66
C TRP A 18 -3.82 -5.98 -8.31
N GLY A 19 -4.99 -6.42 -8.79
CA GLY A 19 -5.48 -7.79 -8.58
C GLY A 19 -4.60 -8.87 -9.23
N THR A 20 -3.81 -8.53 -10.25
CA THR A 20 -2.87 -9.49 -10.88
C THR A 20 -1.57 -9.68 -10.09
N ILE A 21 -1.17 -8.72 -9.27
CA ILE A 21 0.11 -8.75 -8.53
C ILE A 21 0.25 -9.99 -7.63
N PRO A 22 -0.76 -10.35 -6.79
CA PRO A 22 -0.66 -11.53 -5.94
C PRO A 22 -0.51 -12.83 -6.72
N LEU A 23 -1.11 -12.91 -7.91
CA LEU A 23 -0.98 -14.08 -8.80
C LEU A 23 0.46 -14.20 -9.30
N ILE A 24 1.07 -13.09 -9.74
CA ILE A 24 2.47 -13.06 -10.18
C ILE A 24 3.40 -13.48 -9.04
N ILE A 25 3.18 -12.98 -7.83
CA ILE A 25 3.98 -13.36 -6.65
C ILE A 25 3.91 -14.87 -6.40
N ARG A 26 2.72 -15.45 -6.51
CA ARG A 26 2.49 -16.87 -6.23
C ARG A 26 3.05 -17.81 -7.31
N THR A 27 3.09 -17.36 -8.56
CA THR A 27 3.49 -18.18 -9.72
C THR A 27 4.94 -17.95 -10.16
N SER A 28 5.61 -16.92 -9.61
CA SER A 28 7.00 -16.63 -9.96
C SER A 28 7.96 -17.32 -8.99
N ASP A 29 9.07 -17.86 -9.53
CA ASP A 29 10.18 -18.39 -8.75
C ASP A 29 11.12 -17.29 -8.23
N VAL A 30 10.71 -16.02 -8.37
CA VAL A 30 11.50 -14.84 -7.96
C VAL A 30 11.22 -14.52 -6.49
N SER A 31 12.27 -14.26 -5.71
CA SER A 31 12.10 -13.92 -4.30
C SER A 31 11.30 -12.63 -4.10
N SER A 32 10.55 -12.55 -2.99
CA SER A 32 9.76 -11.36 -2.64
C SER A 32 10.59 -10.06 -2.66
N LEU A 33 11.83 -10.10 -2.17
CA LEU A 33 12.74 -8.95 -2.17
C LEU A 33 13.17 -8.54 -3.59
N SER A 34 13.47 -9.52 -4.46
CA SER A 34 13.82 -9.24 -5.85
C SER A 34 12.65 -8.60 -6.60
N LEU A 35 11.42 -9.06 -6.35
CA LEU A 35 10.22 -8.45 -6.94
C LEU A 35 10.04 -7.00 -6.48
N VAL A 36 10.27 -6.70 -5.19
CA VAL A 36 10.24 -5.32 -4.68
C VAL A 36 11.31 -4.48 -5.38
N GLY A 37 12.56 -4.96 -5.47
CA GLY A 37 13.65 -4.25 -6.13
C GLY A 37 13.37 -3.95 -7.61
N ILE A 38 12.89 -4.93 -8.37
CA ILE A 38 12.51 -4.73 -9.79
C ILE A 38 11.39 -3.70 -9.89
N ARG A 39 10.37 -3.81 -9.07
CA ARG A 39 9.21 -2.92 -9.07
C ARG A 39 9.58 -1.48 -8.72
N THR A 40 10.42 -1.27 -7.70
CA THR A 40 10.90 0.04 -7.31
C THR A 40 11.79 0.66 -8.39
N PHE A 41 12.69 -0.12 -8.97
CA PHE A 41 13.56 0.33 -10.05
C PHE A 41 12.76 0.78 -11.28
N LEU A 42 11.88 -0.08 -11.80
CA LEU A 42 11.04 0.25 -12.97
C LEU A 42 10.08 1.40 -12.67
N GLY A 43 9.47 1.41 -11.48
CA GLY A 43 8.59 2.47 -11.04
C GLY A 43 9.31 3.82 -10.94
N THR A 44 10.54 3.83 -10.45
CA THR A 44 11.38 5.03 -10.37
C THR A 44 11.66 5.60 -11.76
N ILE A 45 12.10 4.77 -12.70
CA ILE A 45 12.36 5.19 -14.09
C ILE A 45 11.09 5.79 -14.71
N PHE A 46 9.97 5.06 -14.60
CA PHE A 46 8.69 5.50 -15.17
C PHE A 46 8.23 6.85 -14.59
N LEU A 47 8.22 6.98 -13.26
CA LEU A 47 7.77 8.19 -12.60
C LEU A 47 8.73 9.37 -12.81
N PHE A 48 10.02 9.13 -12.96
CA PHE A 48 11.03 10.14 -13.24
C PHE A 48 10.68 10.97 -14.50
N PHE A 49 10.33 10.30 -15.61
CA PHE A 49 9.93 10.99 -16.83
C PHE A 49 8.71 11.91 -16.60
N PHE A 50 7.71 11.45 -15.84
CA PHE A 50 6.52 12.25 -15.56
C PHE A 50 6.82 13.43 -14.63
N VAL A 51 7.69 13.25 -13.65
CA VAL A 51 8.06 14.33 -12.72
C VAL A 51 8.84 15.42 -13.43
N ILE A 52 9.80 15.06 -14.29
CA ILE A 52 10.58 16.06 -15.06
C ILE A 52 9.68 16.88 -16.00
N THR A 53 8.75 16.24 -16.68
CA THR A 53 7.84 16.91 -17.61
C THR A 53 6.81 17.81 -16.93
N ARG A 54 6.62 17.67 -15.60
CA ARG A 54 5.62 18.42 -14.82
C ARG A 54 6.20 19.35 -13.76
N GLY A 55 7.40 19.84 -13.94
CA GLY A 55 8.00 20.85 -13.07
C GLY A 55 9.17 20.39 -12.22
N GLY A 56 9.63 19.15 -12.41
CA GLY A 56 10.84 18.62 -11.78
C GLY A 56 10.68 18.16 -10.34
N ILE A 57 11.80 17.75 -9.75
CA ILE A 57 11.86 17.17 -8.41
C ILE A 57 11.81 18.29 -7.36
N ARG A 58 10.90 18.15 -6.40
CA ARG A 58 10.82 19.04 -5.24
C ARG A 58 11.86 18.63 -4.20
N LYS A 59 12.92 19.42 -4.07
CA LYS A 59 14.04 19.13 -3.15
C LYS A 59 13.59 19.02 -1.68
N GLU A 60 12.60 19.82 -1.29
CA GLU A 60 12.03 19.81 0.05
C GLU A 60 11.40 18.45 0.43
N LEU A 61 10.95 17.70 -0.59
CA LEU A 61 10.33 16.39 -0.41
C LEU A 61 11.35 15.26 -0.18
N VAL A 62 12.62 15.45 -0.55
CA VAL A 62 13.67 14.43 -0.41
C VAL A 62 13.79 13.95 1.03
N ARG A 63 13.71 14.87 2.01
CA ARG A 63 13.72 14.51 3.44
C ARG A 63 12.56 13.57 3.83
N SER A 64 11.39 13.77 3.23
CA SER A 64 10.25 12.86 3.45
C SER A 64 10.46 11.49 2.80
N GLY A 65 11.25 11.42 1.72
CA GLY A 65 11.62 10.17 1.07
C GLY A 65 12.38 9.21 1.97
N ILE A 66 13.24 9.72 2.85
CA ILE A 66 13.99 8.93 3.84
C ILE A 66 13.05 8.15 4.79
N ILE A 67 11.82 8.65 4.98
CA ILE A 67 10.79 7.97 5.79
C ILE A 67 9.85 7.15 4.91
N LEU A 68 9.34 7.77 3.84
CA LEU A 68 8.33 7.16 2.97
C LEU A 68 8.86 5.96 2.18
N GLY A 69 10.11 6.02 1.71
CA GLY A 69 10.73 4.93 0.95
C GLY A 69 10.87 3.64 1.76
N PRO A 70 11.60 3.66 2.90
CA PRO A 70 11.70 2.48 3.76
C PRO A 70 10.36 1.93 4.23
N LEU A 71 9.38 2.79 4.54
CA LEU A 71 8.03 2.34 4.87
C LEU A 71 7.38 1.58 3.70
N LEU A 72 7.54 2.07 2.47
CA LEU A 72 7.02 1.40 1.28
C LEU A 72 7.75 0.08 1.03
N ALA A 73 9.07 0.03 1.17
CA ALA A 73 9.87 -1.18 1.01
C ALA A 73 9.47 -2.25 2.05
N ILE A 74 9.32 -1.86 3.32
CA ILE A 74 8.89 -2.76 4.39
C ILE A 74 7.47 -3.26 4.10
N HIS A 75 6.54 -2.36 3.74
CA HIS A 75 5.17 -2.74 3.40
C HIS A 75 5.14 -3.79 2.29
N TRP A 76 5.78 -3.56 1.17
CA TRP A 76 5.76 -4.50 0.05
C TRP A 76 6.47 -5.81 0.36
N SER A 77 7.66 -5.75 0.99
CA SER A 77 8.42 -6.95 1.34
C SER A 77 7.65 -7.85 2.31
N THR A 78 7.02 -7.26 3.33
CA THR A 78 6.26 -8.03 4.33
C THR A 78 4.92 -8.51 3.76
N MET A 79 4.25 -7.76 2.89
CA MET A 79 3.06 -8.19 2.18
C MET A 79 3.37 -9.43 1.31
N PHE A 80 4.41 -9.35 0.49
CA PHE A 80 4.79 -10.45 -0.40
C PHE A 80 5.21 -11.68 0.38
N LYS A 81 5.95 -11.48 1.49
CA LYS A 81 6.34 -12.59 2.36
C LYS A 81 5.14 -13.23 3.07
N SER A 82 4.13 -12.45 3.44
CA SER A 82 2.88 -12.96 3.98
C SER A 82 2.13 -13.85 2.97
N ILE A 83 2.08 -13.42 1.70
CA ILE A 83 1.46 -14.19 0.60
C ILE A 83 2.25 -15.48 0.32
N GLU A 84 3.57 -15.40 0.32
CA GLU A 84 4.46 -16.54 0.07
C GLU A 84 4.31 -17.64 1.15
N LEU A 85 4.23 -17.23 2.42
CA LEU A 85 4.15 -18.14 3.57
C LEU A 85 2.73 -18.65 3.87
N ASN A 86 1.71 -18.01 3.31
CA ASN A 86 0.31 -18.39 3.45
C ASN A 86 -0.36 -18.50 2.07
N THR A 87 -1.64 -18.18 1.99
CA THR A 87 -2.37 -18.03 0.73
C THR A 87 -2.46 -16.55 0.33
N VAL A 88 -2.74 -16.30 -0.95
CA VAL A 88 -3.03 -14.95 -1.45
C VAL A 88 -4.16 -14.31 -0.65
N ALA A 89 -5.23 -15.06 -0.37
CA ALA A 89 -6.38 -14.57 0.38
C ALA A 89 -5.99 -14.14 1.80
N VAL A 90 -5.24 -14.96 2.52
CA VAL A 90 -4.76 -14.66 3.88
C VAL A 90 -3.82 -13.46 3.86
N GLY A 91 -2.79 -13.45 2.99
CA GLY A 91 -1.81 -12.37 2.94
C GLY A 91 -2.45 -11.02 2.60
N ILE A 92 -3.29 -10.95 1.57
CA ILE A 92 -4.00 -9.72 1.18
C ILE A 92 -5.05 -9.32 2.23
N GLY A 93 -5.77 -10.31 2.78
CA GLY A 93 -6.78 -10.05 3.82
C GLY A 93 -6.17 -9.40 5.06
N LEU A 94 -5.00 -9.87 5.50
CA LEU A 94 -4.28 -9.26 6.62
C LEU A 94 -3.84 -7.82 6.30
N VAL A 95 -3.35 -7.56 5.10
CA VAL A 95 -2.98 -6.21 4.68
C VAL A 95 -4.20 -5.29 4.68
N PHE A 96 -5.36 -5.74 4.23
CA PHE A 96 -6.59 -4.93 4.22
C PHE A 96 -7.14 -4.61 5.62
N SER A 97 -6.51 -5.09 6.70
CA SER A 97 -6.77 -4.59 8.05
C SER A 97 -6.18 -3.19 8.31
N TYR A 98 -5.37 -2.63 7.39
CA TYR A 98 -4.74 -1.31 7.54
C TYR A 98 -5.68 -0.16 7.92
N PRO A 99 -6.99 -0.11 7.53
CA PRO A 99 -7.86 0.98 7.94
C PRO A 99 -8.13 1.01 9.44
N ILE A 100 -8.05 -0.16 10.12
CA ILE A 100 -8.15 -0.24 11.57
C ILE A 100 -6.97 0.50 12.21
N PHE A 101 -5.75 0.26 11.70
CA PHE A 101 -4.55 0.94 12.18
C PHE A 101 -4.58 2.44 11.88
N ILE A 102 -5.15 2.87 10.74
CA ILE A 102 -5.36 4.29 10.45
C ILE A 102 -6.23 4.93 11.55
N ILE A 103 -7.39 4.32 11.88
CA ILE A 103 -8.25 4.84 12.96
C ILE A 103 -7.49 4.93 14.28
N LEU A 104 -6.77 3.88 14.65
CA LEU A 104 -6.01 3.87 15.90
C LEU A 104 -4.97 4.99 15.92
N PHE A 105 -4.19 5.17 14.86
CA PHE A 105 -3.21 6.24 14.77
C PHE A 105 -3.83 7.64 14.78
N GLU A 106 -4.96 7.84 14.07
CA GLU A 106 -5.67 9.13 14.10
C GLU A 106 -6.21 9.44 15.51
N ILE A 107 -6.72 8.45 16.24
CA ILE A 107 -7.14 8.62 17.64
C ILE A 107 -5.92 8.99 18.52
N PHE A 108 -4.78 8.29 18.39
CA PHE A 108 -3.56 8.62 19.13
C PHE A 108 -3.01 10.01 18.82
N ARG A 109 -3.26 10.50 17.59
CA ARG A 109 -2.91 11.87 17.18
C ARG A 109 -3.92 12.92 17.65
N GLY A 110 -4.94 12.53 18.42
CA GLY A 110 -5.99 13.43 18.89
C GLY A 110 -6.97 13.90 17.82
N GLN A 111 -7.02 13.21 16.67
CA GLN A 111 -7.96 13.53 15.60
C GLN A 111 -9.37 13.05 15.95
N ASN A 112 -10.37 13.83 15.56
CA ASN A 112 -11.76 13.49 15.83
C ASN A 112 -12.29 12.48 14.79
N VAL A 113 -12.22 11.20 15.13
CA VAL A 113 -12.73 10.10 14.29
C VAL A 113 -14.24 9.96 14.53
N LYS A 114 -15.04 10.08 13.48
CA LYS A 114 -16.50 10.00 13.57
C LYS A 114 -16.94 8.55 13.77
N ARG A 115 -17.93 8.32 14.63
CA ARG A 115 -18.46 6.97 14.95
C ARG A 115 -18.85 6.17 13.70
N HIS A 116 -19.47 6.82 12.70
CA HIS A 116 -19.87 6.12 11.48
C HIS A 116 -18.67 5.61 10.66
N GLN A 117 -17.50 6.31 10.69
CA GLN A 117 -16.27 5.84 10.03
C GLN A 117 -15.76 4.56 10.69
N VAL A 118 -15.77 4.52 12.02
CA VAL A 118 -15.41 3.31 12.79
C VAL A 118 -16.34 2.15 12.42
N LEU A 119 -17.68 2.38 12.42
CA LEU A 119 -18.65 1.34 12.08
C LEU A 119 -18.45 0.80 10.65
N ILE A 120 -18.23 1.66 9.66
CA ILE A 120 -17.98 1.24 8.27
C ILE A 120 -16.75 0.35 8.19
N ILE A 121 -15.65 0.74 8.84
CA ILE A 121 -14.39 -0.02 8.80
C ILE A 121 -14.55 -1.35 9.53
N LEU A 122 -15.19 -1.39 10.69
CA LEU A 122 -15.44 -2.63 11.42
C LEU A 122 -16.35 -3.58 10.63
N THR A 123 -17.39 -3.05 9.97
CA THR A 123 -18.27 -3.85 9.11
C THR A 123 -17.52 -4.41 7.91
N GLY A 124 -16.68 -3.59 7.26
CA GLY A 124 -15.83 -4.04 6.15
C GLY A 124 -14.82 -5.11 6.58
N PHE A 125 -14.21 -4.94 7.75
CA PHE A 125 -13.29 -5.92 8.31
C PHE A 125 -13.99 -7.23 8.70
N LEU A 126 -15.19 -7.16 9.28
CA LEU A 126 -16.00 -8.34 9.56
C LEU A 126 -16.33 -9.11 8.27
N GLY A 127 -16.76 -8.39 7.21
CA GLY A 127 -16.99 -9.00 5.91
C GLY A 127 -15.75 -9.68 5.34
N LEU A 128 -14.59 -9.03 5.44
CA LEU A 128 -13.32 -9.62 5.04
C LEU A 128 -12.99 -10.88 5.86
N PHE A 129 -13.16 -10.82 7.17
CA PHE A 129 -12.90 -11.94 8.07
C PHE A 129 -13.80 -13.15 7.77
N LEU A 130 -15.06 -12.93 7.41
CA LEU A 130 -15.99 -13.99 7.00
C LEU A 130 -15.62 -14.63 5.66
N LEU A 131 -14.93 -13.88 4.78
CA LEU A 131 -14.43 -14.40 3.50
C LEU A 131 -13.11 -15.15 3.62
N LEU A 132 -12.36 -14.92 4.71
CA LEU A 132 -11.09 -15.61 4.94
C LEU A 132 -11.34 -17.00 5.53
N ASP A 133 -10.90 -18.01 4.81
CA ASP A 133 -10.81 -19.34 5.37
C ASP A 133 -9.57 -19.47 6.27
N LEU A 134 -9.78 -19.32 7.57
CA LEU A 134 -8.70 -19.38 8.56
C LEU A 134 -8.00 -20.75 8.62
N SER A 135 -8.65 -21.81 8.13
CA SER A 135 -8.03 -23.14 8.03
C SER A 135 -6.87 -23.17 7.03
N THR A 136 -6.81 -22.19 6.13
CA THR A 136 -5.75 -22.06 5.12
C THR A 136 -4.51 -21.32 5.62
N ILE A 137 -4.47 -20.92 6.89
CA ILE A 137 -3.28 -20.30 7.50
C ILE A 137 -2.22 -21.40 7.68
N SER A 138 -1.15 -21.31 6.90
CA SER A 138 -0.04 -22.25 6.90
C SER A 138 1.10 -21.83 7.85
N SER A 139 1.22 -20.50 8.10
CA SER A 139 2.34 -19.94 8.86
C SER A 139 1.92 -18.74 9.70
N MET A 140 2.10 -18.84 11.02
CA MET A 140 1.93 -17.70 11.95
C MET A 140 2.97 -16.60 11.72
N VAL A 141 4.16 -16.94 11.27
CA VAL A 141 5.17 -15.95 10.84
C VAL A 141 4.67 -15.15 9.64
N GLY A 142 4.01 -15.82 8.68
CA GLY A 142 3.35 -15.17 7.57
C GLY A 142 2.22 -14.22 8.02
N VAL A 143 1.48 -14.59 9.07
CA VAL A 143 0.46 -13.70 9.68
C VAL A 143 1.11 -12.44 10.27
N LEU A 144 2.22 -12.58 11.00
CA LEU A 144 2.97 -11.43 11.54
C LEU A 144 3.46 -10.50 10.44
N TYR A 145 3.99 -11.04 9.34
CA TYR A 145 4.36 -10.23 8.17
C TYR A 145 3.17 -9.45 7.59
N GLY A 146 1.99 -10.07 7.48
CA GLY A 146 0.77 -9.40 7.02
C GLY A 146 0.35 -8.24 7.92
N ILE A 147 0.43 -8.42 9.25
CA ILE A 147 0.13 -7.36 10.22
C ILE A 147 1.16 -6.23 10.14
N ILE A 148 2.46 -6.53 10.07
CA ILE A 148 3.51 -5.51 9.88
C ILE A 148 3.25 -4.72 8.61
N SER A 149 2.89 -5.40 7.52
CA SER A 149 2.53 -4.75 6.27
C SER A 149 1.33 -3.81 6.42
N ALA A 150 0.27 -4.21 7.14
CA ALA A 150 -0.90 -3.37 7.39
C ALA A 150 -0.56 -2.12 8.23
N VAL A 151 0.25 -2.27 9.27
CA VAL A 151 0.71 -1.15 10.11
C VAL A 151 1.56 -0.16 9.30
N THR A 152 2.54 -0.66 8.56
CA THR A 152 3.42 0.19 7.74
C THR A 152 2.64 0.88 6.63
N LEU A 153 1.64 0.21 6.01
CA LEU A 153 0.75 0.82 5.04
C LEU A 153 -0.09 1.93 5.65
N ALA A 154 -0.62 1.74 6.86
CA ALA A 154 -1.40 2.77 7.55
C ALA A 154 -0.56 4.04 7.79
N ILE A 155 0.67 3.89 8.28
CA ILE A 155 1.60 5.01 8.48
C ILE A 155 1.93 5.68 7.14
N LEU A 156 2.21 4.88 6.11
CA LEU A 156 2.52 5.35 4.76
C LEU A 156 1.38 6.18 4.18
N ILE A 157 0.12 5.73 4.34
CA ILE A 157 -1.06 6.44 3.86
C ILE A 157 -1.25 7.75 4.61
N ILE A 158 -1.15 7.77 5.93
CA ILE A 158 -1.32 8.99 6.73
C ILE A 158 -0.27 10.02 6.32
N TYR A 159 1.01 9.67 6.44
CA TYR A 159 2.11 10.60 6.17
C TYR A 159 2.20 10.96 4.66
N GLY A 160 2.02 9.98 3.78
CA GLY A 160 2.02 10.18 2.33
C GLY A 160 0.86 11.06 1.85
N SER A 161 -0.34 10.96 2.46
CA SER A 161 -1.47 11.83 2.13
C SER A 161 -1.24 13.29 2.54
N GLU A 162 -0.63 13.53 3.70
CA GLU A 162 -0.24 14.87 4.14
C GLU A 162 0.74 15.50 3.16
N LYS A 163 1.78 14.77 2.79
CA LYS A 163 2.78 15.23 1.81
C LYS A 163 2.22 15.38 0.39
N SER A 164 1.25 14.56 0.01
CA SER A 164 0.58 14.68 -1.28
C SER A 164 -0.27 15.95 -1.41
N LYS A 165 -0.85 16.44 -0.32
CA LYS A 165 -1.55 17.74 -0.29
C LYS A 165 -0.58 18.92 -0.47
N GLU A 166 0.62 18.81 0.07
CA GLU A 166 1.66 19.84 0.05
C GLU A 166 2.43 19.88 -1.29
N PHE A 167 2.85 18.72 -1.79
CA PHE A 167 3.78 18.60 -2.92
C PHE A 167 3.16 17.97 -4.18
N GLY A 168 1.92 17.49 -4.12
CA GLY A 168 1.25 16.76 -5.18
C GLY A 168 1.59 15.26 -5.18
N GLY A 169 0.58 14.44 -5.49
CA GLY A 169 0.68 12.97 -5.40
C GLY A 169 1.76 12.36 -6.29
N LEU A 170 2.01 12.94 -7.48
CA LEU A 170 3.03 12.43 -8.40
C LEU A 170 4.45 12.56 -7.81
N ASN A 171 4.77 13.71 -7.22
CA ASN A 171 6.08 13.93 -6.59
C ASN A 171 6.28 13.01 -5.39
N VAL A 172 5.23 12.83 -4.57
CA VAL A 172 5.29 11.94 -3.40
C VAL A 172 5.47 10.49 -3.84
N ALA A 173 4.70 10.01 -4.84
CA ALA A 173 4.85 8.67 -5.37
C ALA A 173 6.27 8.42 -5.93
N PHE A 174 6.83 9.38 -6.66
CA PHE A 174 8.18 9.27 -7.18
C PHE A 174 9.21 9.13 -6.05
N ILE A 175 9.16 10.02 -5.06
CA ILE A 175 10.10 9.99 -3.93
C ILE A 175 9.94 8.72 -3.08
N GLN A 176 8.72 8.25 -2.86
CA GLN A 176 8.49 6.98 -2.17
C GLN A 176 9.20 5.82 -2.86
N VAL A 177 9.05 5.73 -4.17
CA VAL A 177 9.61 4.61 -4.96
C VAL A 177 11.12 4.75 -5.14
N LEU A 178 11.63 5.99 -5.26
CA LEU A 178 13.06 6.27 -5.39
C LEU A 178 13.86 5.84 -4.15
N PHE A 179 13.27 6.00 -2.95
CA PHE A 179 13.92 5.68 -1.67
C PHE A 179 13.53 4.28 -1.13
N ALA A 180 12.65 3.55 -1.81
CA ALA A 180 12.26 2.19 -1.46
C ALA A 180 13.24 1.15 -2.03
#